data_8f76eedf7b4ddc0830e1985b833e474e
#
_entry.id   8f76eedf7b4ddc0830e1985b833e474e
#
_cell.length_a   1.000
_cell.length_b   1.000
_cell.length_c   1.000
_cell.angle_alpha   90.00
_cell.angle_beta   90.00
_cell.angle_gamma   90.00
#
_symmetry.space_group_name_H-M   'P 1'
#
loop_
_entity.id
_entity.type
_entity.pdbx_description
1 polymer ?
#
loop_
_entity_poly.entity_id
_entity_poly.type
_entity_poly.pdbx_seq_one_letter_code
_entity_poly.pdbx_strand_id
1 'polypeptide(L)'
;MSTRQQLANAIRFLSMDAVQKAKSGHPGAPMGMADIAEVLWRDFLHHNPTNPQWANRDRFVLSNGHGSMLIYSLLHLSGYDVSIEDLKQFRQLHSKTPGHPEFGYTPG
;
A
#
# COMPACT_ATOMS: atom_id res chain seq x y z
N MET A 1 15.80 15.18 -1.90
CA MET A 1 15.27 13.94 -2.52
C MET A 1 15.44 12.78 -1.56
N SER A 2 14.40 11.96 -1.41
CA SER A 2 14.46 10.82 -0.51
C SER A 2 15.34 9.69 -1.07
N THR A 3 16.09 9.04 -0.18
CA THR A 3 16.86 7.84 -0.52
C THR A 3 15.92 6.62 -0.63
N ARG A 4 16.39 5.54 -1.25
CA ARG A 4 15.66 4.28 -1.29
C ARG A 4 15.34 3.77 0.12
N GLN A 5 16.31 3.89 1.02
CA GLN A 5 16.12 3.47 2.42
C GLN A 5 15.00 4.27 3.08
N GLN A 6 14.94 5.57 2.85
CA GLN A 6 13.88 6.42 3.41
C GLN A 6 12.51 6.05 2.82
N LEU A 7 12.45 5.74 1.53
CA LEU A 7 11.19 5.35 0.89
C LEU A 7 10.70 3.99 1.42
N ALA A 8 11.60 3.02 1.55
CA ALA A 8 11.25 1.73 2.16
C ALA A 8 10.79 1.91 3.61
N ASN A 9 11.48 2.75 4.37
CA ASN A 9 11.11 3.04 5.76
C ASN A 9 9.76 3.76 5.85
N ALA A 10 9.42 4.61 4.88
CA ALA A 10 8.09 5.22 4.84
C ALA A 10 6.99 4.15 4.76
N ILE A 11 7.17 3.12 3.93
CA ILE A 11 6.24 1.99 3.86
C ILE A 11 6.12 1.31 5.22
N ARG A 12 7.26 1.06 5.87
CA ARG A 12 7.30 0.40 7.19
C ARG A 12 6.55 1.20 8.25
N PHE A 13 6.85 2.50 8.35
CA PHE A 13 6.24 3.35 9.39
C PHE A 13 4.75 3.55 9.17
N LEU A 14 4.30 3.77 7.95
CA LEU A 14 2.88 3.86 7.64
C LEU A 14 2.15 2.59 8.05
N SER A 15 2.75 1.44 7.76
CA SER A 15 2.16 0.14 8.10
C SER A 15 2.11 -0.09 9.60
N MET A 16 3.18 0.22 10.32
CA MET A 16 3.24 0.11 11.77
C MET A 16 2.17 0.99 12.43
N ASP A 17 2.09 2.23 12.01
CA ASP A 17 1.15 3.19 12.62
C ASP A 17 -0.30 2.80 12.35
N ALA A 18 -0.60 2.33 11.13
CA ALA A 18 -1.96 1.92 10.80
C ALA A 18 -2.39 0.68 11.59
N VAL A 19 -1.53 -0.32 11.68
CA VAL A 19 -1.79 -1.53 12.47
C VAL A 19 -1.96 -1.18 13.94
N GLN A 20 -1.09 -0.33 14.48
CA GLN A 20 -1.15 0.09 15.88
C GLN A 20 -2.45 0.85 16.17
N LYS A 21 -2.83 1.77 15.29
CA LYS A 21 -4.08 2.53 15.47
C LYS A 21 -5.30 1.63 15.41
N ALA A 22 -5.32 0.69 14.47
CA ALA A 22 -6.43 -0.26 14.34
C ALA A 22 -6.45 -1.30 15.46
N LYS A 23 -5.33 -1.49 16.15
CA LYS A 23 -5.11 -2.57 17.13
C LYS A 23 -5.43 -3.93 16.52
N SER A 24 -5.16 -4.06 15.23
CA SER A 24 -5.49 -5.25 14.44
C SER A 24 -4.72 -5.18 13.12
N GLY A 25 -4.25 -6.32 12.63
CA GLY A 25 -3.54 -6.42 11.36
C GLY A 25 -2.26 -7.22 11.46
N HIS A 26 -1.54 -7.27 10.34
CA HIS A 26 -0.36 -8.11 10.18
C HIS A 26 0.80 -7.27 9.64
N PRO A 27 1.72 -6.80 10.49
CA PRO A 27 2.81 -5.92 10.05
C PRO A 27 3.98 -6.67 9.41
N GLY A 28 4.05 -8.00 9.51
CA GLY A 28 5.22 -8.78 9.07
C GLY A 28 5.58 -8.59 7.61
N ALA A 29 4.62 -8.74 6.70
CA ALA A 29 4.88 -8.59 5.27
C ALA A 29 5.27 -7.15 4.90
N PRO A 30 4.58 -6.10 5.35
CA PRO A 30 5.03 -4.74 5.10
C PRO A 30 6.44 -4.46 5.60
N MET A 31 6.80 -4.96 6.76
CA MET A 31 8.13 -4.75 7.34
C MET A 31 9.21 -5.47 6.53
N GLY A 32 8.97 -6.74 6.19
CA GLY A 32 9.97 -7.57 5.52
C GLY A 32 10.07 -7.34 4.01
N MET A 33 9.01 -6.90 3.37
CA MET A 33 8.95 -6.73 1.91
C MET A 33 9.09 -5.29 1.43
N ALA A 34 9.28 -4.33 2.32
CA ALA A 34 9.30 -2.91 1.95
C ALA A 34 10.38 -2.58 0.92
N ASP A 35 11.59 -3.12 1.06
CA ASP A 35 12.68 -2.86 0.12
C ASP A 35 12.37 -3.44 -1.26
N ILE A 36 11.85 -4.67 -1.32
CA ILE A 36 11.46 -5.32 -2.57
C ILE A 36 10.37 -4.51 -3.27
N ALA A 37 9.36 -4.10 -2.51
CA ALA A 37 8.23 -3.35 -3.02
C ALA A 37 8.66 -1.97 -3.53
N GLU A 38 9.55 -1.28 -2.83
CA GLU A 38 10.08 0.01 -3.27
C GLU A 38 10.74 -0.10 -4.63
N VAL A 39 11.61 -1.09 -4.80
CA VAL A 39 12.32 -1.30 -6.06
C VAL A 39 11.34 -1.64 -7.19
N LEU A 40 10.41 -2.55 -6.93
CA LEU A 40 9.42 -2.96 -7.94
C LEU A 40 8.57 -1.77 -8.41
N TRP A 41 8.04 -1.01 -7.48
CA TRP A 41 7.11 0.09 -7.79
C TRP A 41 7.82 1.28 -8.40
N ARG A 42 9.05 1.54 -8.01
CA ARG A 42 9.81 2.69 -8.51
C ARG A 42 10.45 2.43 -9.87
N ASP A 43 11.03 1.24 -10.08
CA ASP A 43 11.87 0.99 -11.24
C ASP A 43 11.25 0.10 -12.31
N PHE A 44 10.30 -0.74 -11.97
CA PHE A 44 9.84 -1.79 -12.89
C PHE A 44 8.36 -1.74 -13.22
N LEU A 45 7.49 -1.44 -12.26
CA LEU A 45 6.05 -1.49 -12.45
C LEU A 45 5.57 -0.36 -13.36
N HIS A 46 4.89 -0.72 -14.45
CA HIS A 46 4.27 0.25 -15.35
C HIS A 46 2.84 0.52 -14.88
N HIS A 47 2.62 1.68 -14.30
CA HIS A 47 1.33 2.05 -13.73
C HIS A 47 1.13 3.56 -13.82
N ASN A 48 -0.12 4.00 -13.67
CA ASN A 48 -0.47 5.42 -13.69
C ASN A 48 -1.43 5.75 -12.54
N PRO A 49 -0.95 6.41 -11.48
CA PRO A 49 -1.80 6.75 -10.33
C PRO A 49 -3.01 7.63 -10.68
N THR A 50 -2.90 8.46 -11.73
CA THR A 50 -4.01 9.31 -12.17
C THR A 50 -4.99 8.59 -13.11
N ASN A 51 -4.64 7.38 -13.55
CA ASN A 51 -5.52 6.52 -14.33
C ASN A 51 -5.36 5.07 -13.89
N PRO A 52 -5.91 4.71 -12.71
CA PRO A 52 -5.71 3.36 -12.16
C PRO A 52 -6.37 2.25 -12.98
N GLN A 53 -7.24 2.59 -13.94
CA GLN A 53 -7.87 1.63 -14.84
C GLN A 53 -7.21 1.55 -16.22
N TRP A 54 -6.05 2.19 -16.39
CA TRP A 54 -5.30 2.12 -17.64
C TRP A 54 -5.16 0.66 -18.12
N ALA A 55 -5.60 0.38 -19.34
CA ALA A 55 -5.71 -0.98 -19.84
C ALA A 55 -4.35 -1.69 -19.95
N ASN A 56 -3.29 -0.94 -20.27
CA ASN A 56 -1.96 -1.49 -20.48
C ASN A 56 -1.07 -1.45 -19.23
N ARG A 57 -1.64 -1.21 -18.07
CA ARG A 57 -0.89 -1.20 -16.82
C ARG A 57 -0.46 -2.59 -16.41
N ASP A 58 0.64 -2.68 -15.66
CA ASP A 58 0.99 -3.90 -14.95
C ASP A 58 0.00 -4.10 -13.79
N ARG A 59 -0.36 -5.36 -13.54
CA ARG A 59 -1.27 -5.73 -12.45
C ARG A 59 -0.47 -6.33 -11.32
N PHE A 60 -0.41 -5.59 -10.22
CA PHE A 60 0.19 -6.10 -9.00
C PHE A 60 -0.87 -6.83 -8.17
N VAL A 61 -0.57 -8.06 -7.78
CA VAL A 61 -1.45 -8.86 -6.92
C VAL A 61 -0.69 -9.24 -5.66
N LEU A 62 -1.22 -8.83 -4.51
CA LEU A 62 -0.65 -9.18 -3.21
C LEU A 62 -1.17 -10.55 -2.79
N SER A 63 -0.37 -11.60 -3.02
CA SER A 63 -0.75 -12.97 -2.69
C SER A 63 -0.98 -13.15 -1.18
N ASN A 64 -0.11 -12.58 -0.36
CA ASN A 64 -0.28 -12.57 1.10
C ASN A 64 -1.18 -11.40 1.51
N GLY A 65 -2.46 -11.48 1.11
CA GLY A 65 -3.43 -10.41 1.28
C GLY A 65 -3.62 -9.91 2.71
N HIS A 66 -3.30 -10.76 3.71
CA HIS A 66 -3.36 -10.36 5.11
C HIS A 66 -2.34 -9.26 5.44
N GLY A 67 -1.25 -9.14 4.68
CA GLY A 67 -0.28 -8.04 4.81
C GLY A 67 -0.68 -6.81 4.02
N SER A 68 -1.95 -6.48 4.01
CA SER A 68 -2.56 -5.48 3.11
C SER A 68 -2.00 -4.07 3.24
N MET A 69 -1.46 -3.68 4.40
CA MET A 69 -0.86 -2.35 4.53
C MET A 69 0.33 -2.13 3.60
N LEU A 70 0.98 -3.19 3.13
CA LEU A 70 2.05 -3.04 2.14
C LEU A 70 1.52 -2.34 0.88
N ILE A 71 0.45 -2.87 0.29
CA ILE A 71 -0.11 -2.28 -0.92
C ILE A 71 -0.75 -0.92 -0.66
N TYR A 72 -1.41 -0.73 0.47
CA TYR A 72 -2.04 0.56 0.80
C TYR A 72 -0.99 1.67 0.96
N SER A 73 0.12 1.37 1.63
CA SER A 73 1.23 2.32 1.76
C SER A 73 1.83 2.68 0.40
N LEU A 74 2.01 1.68 -0.46
CA LEU A 74 2.52 1.89 -1.82
C LEU A 74 1.57 2.77 -2.64
N LEU A 75 0.28 2.50 -2.59
CA LEU A 75 -0.72 3.28 -3.31
C LEU A 75 -0.74 4.74 -2.83
N HIS A 76 -0.70 4.94 -1.52
CA HIS A 76 -0.64 6.29 -0.95
C HIS A 76 0.61 7.03 -1.41
N LEU A 77 1.78 6.42 -1.26
CA LEU A 77 3.05 7.06 -1.58
C LEU A 77 3.24 7.28 -3.09
N SER A 78 2.58 6.49 -3.92
CA SER A 78 2.66 6.60 -5.37
C SER A 78 1.67 7.63 -5.97
N GLY A 79 0.78 8.18 -5.16
CA GLY A 79 -0.14 9.22 -5.62
C GLY A 79 -1.51 8.73 -6.06
N TYR A 80 -1.89 7.50 -5.75
CA TYR A 80 -3.25 7.03 -5.94
C TYR A 80 -4.19 7.72 -4.95
N ASP A 81 -5.50 7.62 -5.19
CA ASP A 81 -6.51 8.20 -4.31
C ASP A 81 -6.71 7.37 -3.04
N VAL A 82 -5.63 7.25 -2.29
CA VAL A 82 -5.58 6.63 -0.96
C VAL A 82 -4.86 7.61 -0.06
N SER A 83 -5.62 8.38 0.71
CA SER A 83 -5.09 9.45 1.54
C SER A 83 -4.56 8.93 2.88
N ILE A 84 -3.86 9.80 3.60
CA ILE A 84 -3.47 9.52 4.99
C ILE A 84 -4.70 9.22 5.84
N GLU A 85 -5.80 9.94 5.62
CA GLU A 85 -7.05 9.69 6.36
C GLU A 85 -7.60 8.29 6.06
N ASP A 86 -7.48 7.82 4.80
CA ASP A 86 -7.86 6.45 4.45
C ASP A 86 -6.99 5.42 5.19
N LEU A 87 -5.69 5.68 5.30
CA LEU A 87 -4.78 4.79 6.05
C LEU A 87 -5.13 4.77 7.54
N LYS A 88 -5.54 5.90 8.10
CA LYS A 88 -6.00 5.97 9.50
C LYS A 88 -7.26 5.16 9.73
N GLN A 89 -8.02 4.86 8.70
CA GLN A 89 -9.23 4.04 8.75
C GLN A 89 -8.96 2.57 8.42
N PHE A 90 -7.71 2.12 8.50
CA PHE A 90 -7.34 0.73 8.23
C PHE A 90 -8.19 -0.23 9.04
N ARG A 91 -8.79 -1.21 8.36
CA ARG A 91 -9.66 -2.25 8.91
C ARG A 91 -10.95 -1.73 9.56
N GLN A 92 -11.31 -0.48 9.31
CA GLN A 92 -12.59 0.04 9.76
C GLN A 92 -13.68 -0.27 8.74
N LEU A 93 -14.90 -0.45 9.21
CA LEU A 93 -16.04 -0.78 8.35
C LEU A 93 -16.24 0.31 7.28
N HIS A 94 -16.41 -0.11 6.04
CA HIS A 94 -16.62 0.73 4.86
C HIS A 94 -15.43 1.60 4.45
N SER A 95 -14.24 1.40 5.03
CA SER A 95 -13.05 2.13 4.61
C SER A 95 -12.50 1.60 3.27
N LYS A 96 -11.66 2.41 2.61
CA LYS A 96 -10.94 1.99 1.40
C LYS A 96 -9.80 1.01 1.69
N THR A 97 -9.50 0.75 2.95
CA THR A 97 -8.35 -0.03 3.39
C THR A 97 -8.78 -1.22 4.26
N PRO A 98 -9.53 -2.17 3.69
CA PRO A 98 -9.95 -3.37 4.43
C PRO A 98 -8.77 -4.26 4.80
N GLY A 99 -9.00 -5.21 5.70
CA GLY A 99 -7.95 -6.12 6.17
C GLY A 99 -7.30 -6.96 5.08
N HIS A 100 -8.02 -7.22 4.00
CA HIS A 100 -7.53 -7.87 2.79
C HIS A 100 -7.94 -7.02 1.59
N PRO A 101 -7.04 -6.77 0.63
CA PRO A 101 -7.41 -5.98 -0.55
C PRO A 101 -8.49 -6.67 -1.37
N GLU A 102 -9.46 -5.89 -1.82
CA GLU A 102 -10.53 -6.38 -2.68
C GLU A 102 -10.69 -5.46 -3.88
N PHE A 103 -10.91 -6.07 -5.05
CA PHE A 103 -11.18 -5.31 -6.26
C PHE A 103 -12.43 -4.44 -6.07
N GLY A 104 -12.31 -3.18 -6.44
CA GLY A 104 -13.42 -2.22 -6.36
C GLY A 104 -13.49 -1.42 -5.06
N TYR A 105 -12.74 -1.81 -4.02
CA TYR A 105 -12.71 -1.05 -2.75
C TYR A 105 -11.58 -0.03 -2.72
N THR A 106 -10.40 -0.41 -3.16
CA THR A 106 -9.23 0.45 -3.08
C THR A 106 -8.81 0.87 -4.49
N PRO A 107 -8.69 2.18 -4.78
CA PRO A 107 -8.19 2.65 -6.07
C PRO A 107 -6.79 2.10 -6.35
N GLY A 108 -6.60 1.48 -7.49
CA GLY A 108 -5.32 0.91 -7.88
C GLY A 108 -5.09 -0.53 -7.52
#